data_e2c2b7cf443f61b1be3366b811843961
#
_entry.id   e2c2b7cf443f61b1be3366b811843961
#
_cell.length_a   1.000
_cell.length_b   1.000
_cell.length_c   1.000
_cell.angle_alpha   90.00
_cell.angle_beta   90.00
_cell.angle_gamma   90.00
#
_symmetry.space_group_name_H-M   'P 1'
#
loop_
_entity.id
_entity.type
_entity.pdbx_description
1 polymer ?
#
loop_
_entity_poly.entity_id
_entity_poly.type
_entity_poly.pdbx_seq_one_letter_code
_entity_poly.pdbx_strand_id
1 'polypeptide(L)'
;MPSVEVERHFAAPVEEVWRVYTDHAGWSAWAGFSKSWLEVEGKPDRNGAGAVRGFASGRLKAFEEILEFDPPKRMTYRVVRGGPPMKNHHGEVLCEPEGEGTRVTWRCRFDSKIPGLGWVMRIFVARVFRTALDGLAAHAFPDPRT
;
A
#
# COMPACT_ATOMS: atom_id res chain seq x y z
N MET A 1 6.27 -3.49 19.42
CA MET A 1 5.37 -3.39 18.27
C MET A 1 6.20 -3.29 16.99
N PRO A 2 6.22 -4.33 16.16
CA PRO A 2 6.98 -4.29 14.90
C PRO A 2 6.51 -3.19 13.98
N SER A 3 7.45 -2.55 13.32
CA SER A 3 7.16 -1.53 12.33
C SER A 3 7.98 -1.76 11.07
N VAL A 4 7.43 -1.33 9.95
CA VAL A 4 8.04 -1.46 8.62
C VAL A 4 7.99 -0.10 7.95
N GLU A 5 9.08 0.28 7.28
CA GLU A 5 9.10 1.49 6.46
C GLU A 5 9.93 1.22 5.22
N VAL A 6 9.34 1.50 4.06
CA VAL A 6 9.99 1.35 2.76
C VAL A 6 9.81 2.66 2.00
N GLU A 7 10.89 3.17 1.42
CA GLU A 7 10.86 4.37 0.59
C GLU A 7 11.29 4.04 -0.83
N ARG A 8 10.70 4.76 -1.78
CA ARG A 8 11.11 4.65 -3.17
C ARG A 8 10.87 5.95 -3.92
N HIS A 9 11.81 6.31 -4.80
CA HIS A 9 11.68 7.44 -5.71
C HIS A 9 11.01 7.00 -7.01
N PHE A 10 10.12 7.85 -7.52
CA PHE A 10 9.44 7.65 -8.80
C PHE A 10 9.70 8.86 -9.70
N ALA A 11 9.98 8.60 -10.99
CA ALA A 11 10.25 9.63 -11.99
C ALA A 11 8.95 10.18 -12.58
N ALA A 12 8.07 10.70 -11.71
CA ALA A 12 6.76 11.25 -12.10
C ALA A 12 6.27 12.23 -11.05
N PRO A 13 5.39 13.18 -11.42
CA PRO A 13 4.82 14.13 -10.48
C PRO A 13 3.97 13.44 -9.40
N VAL A 14 3.88 14.09 -8.24
CA VAL A 14 3.18 13.50 -7.07
C VAL A 14 1.72 13.17 -7.38
N GLU A 15 1.02 13.98 -8.17
CA GLU A 15 -0.37 13.74 -8.52
C GLU A 15 -0.55 12.47 -9.35
N GLU A 16 0.39 12.19 -10.24
CA GLU A 16 0.37 10.98 -11.08
C GLU A 16 0.63 9.72 -10.25
N VAL A 17 1.65 9.76 -9.38
CA VAL A 17 1.98 8.63 -8.52
C VAL A 17 0.81 8.34 -7.58
N TRP A 18 0.25 9.38 -6.99
CA TRP A 18 -0.90 9.26 -6.10
C TRP A 18 -2.10 8.60 -6.81
N ARG A 19 -2.41 9.08 -8.01
CA ARG A 19 -3.55 8.58 -8.79
C ARG A 19 -3.44 7.07 -9.05
N VAL A 20 -2.27 6.62 -9.47
CA VAL A 20 -2.07 5.20 -9.78
C VAL A 20 -2.04 4.36 -8.50
N TYR A 21 -1.35 4.83 -7.46
CA TYR A 21 -1.27 4.11 -6.18
C TYR A 21 -2.65 3.94 -5.53
N THR A 22 -3.48 5.00 -5.54
CA THR A 22 -4.78 4.97 -4.85
C THR A 22 -5.92 4.38 -5.68
N ASP A 23 -5.67 3.96 -6.89
CA ASP A 23 -6.62 3.16 -7.66
C ASP A 23 -6.61 1.74 -7.11
N HIS A 24 -7.38 1.50 -6.06
CA HIS A 24 -7.32 0.24 -5.31
C HIS A 24 -7.67 -0.97 -6.17
N ALA A 25 -8.64 -0.86 -7.05
CA ALA A 25 -9.03 -1.95 -7.93
C ALA A 25 -7.92 -2.30 -8.94
N GLY A 26 -7.04 -1.35 -9.25
CA GLY A 26 -5.94 -1.55 -10.18
C GLY A 26 -4.68 -2.18 -9.58
N TRP A 27 -4.65 -2.43 -8.28
CA TRP A 27 -3.46 -2.93 -7.59
C TRP A 27 -2.88 -4.21 -8.17
N SER A 28 -3.72 -5.13 -8.61
CA SER A 28 -3.24 -6.41 -9.16
C SER A 28 -2.37 -6.25 -10.41
N ALA A 29 -2.45 -5.11 -11.10
CA ALA A 29 -1.64 -4.86 -12.27
C ALA A 29 -0.15 -4.66 -11.93
N TRP A 30 0.18 -4.26 -10.69
CA TRP A 30 1.56 -3.92 -10.34
C TRP A 30 2.03 -4.40 -8.97
N ALA A 31 1.13 -4.64 -8.02
CA ALA A 31 1.52 -4.86 -6.63
C ALA A 31 1.92 -6.29 -6.29
N GLY A 32 1.82 -7.21 -7.24
CA GLY A 32 2.20 -8.61 -7.01
C GLY A 32 1.06 -9.50 -6.54
N PHE A 33 -0.16 -8.99 -6.47
CA PHE A 33 -1.35 -9.78 -6.12
C PHE A 33 -2.04 -10.29 -7.37
N SER A 34 -2.67 -11.46 -7.27
CA SER A 34 -3.38 -12.05 -8.40
C SER A 34 -4.69 -11.35 -8.70
N LYS A 35 -5.34 -10.78 -7.68
CA LYS A 35 -6.59 -10.05 -7.81
C LYS A 35 -6.63 -8.87 -6.87
N SER A 36 -7.32 -7.82 -7.28
CA SER A 36 -7.62 -6.67 -6.43
C SER A 36 -8.98 -6.09 -6.83
N TRP A 37 -9.69 -5.53 -5.86
CA TRP A 37 -11.01 -4.95 -6.11
C TRP A 37 -11.35 -3.93 -5.04
N LEU A 38 -12.37 -3.11 -5.32
CA LEU A 38 -12.90 -2.16 -4.36
C LEU A 38 -14.16 -2.78 -3.75
N GLU A 39 -14.08 -3.25 -2.50
CA GLU A 39 -15.17 -3.92 -1.80
C GLU A 39 -16.25 -2.95 -1.35
N VAL A 40 -15.83 -1.78 -0.87
CA VAL A 40 -16.73 -0.70 -0.45
C VAL A 40 -16.16 0.60 -1.00
N GLU A 41 -17.03 1.41 -1.62
CA GLU A 41 -16.62 2.73 -2.10
C GLU A 41 -16.57 3.72 -0.95
N GLY A 42 -15.54 4.58 -0.94
CA GLY A 42 -15.42 5.68 -0.01
C GLY A 42 -16.25 6.88 -0.43
N LYS A 43 -16.22 7.94 0.36
CA LYS A 43 -16.94 9.19 0.10
C LYS A 43 -16.13 10.37 0.63
N PRO A 44 -16.07 11.49 -0.09
CA PRO A 44 -16.64 11.75 -1.43
C PRO A 44 -15.92 11.03 -2.56
N ASP A 45 -14.62 10.68 -2.38
CA ASP A 45 -13.86 9.95 -3.37
C ASP A 45 -14.09 8.44 -3.16
N ARG A 46 -14.39 7.72 -4.25
CA ARG A 46 -14.64 6.27 -4.17
C ARG A 46 -13.44 5.49 -3.61
N ASN A 47 -12.23 5.98 -3.81
CA ASN A 47 -11.00 5.38 -3.30
C ASN A 47 -10.53 6.02 -1.97
N GLY A 48 -11.31 6.94 -1.43
CA GLY A 48 -10.95 7.72 -0.26
C GLY A 48 -11.43 7.15 1.06
N ALA A 49 -11.64 8.04 2.03
CA ALA A 49 -12.03 7.66 3.39
C ALA A 49 -13.29 6.79 3.39
N GLY A 50 -13.26 5.70 4.13
CA GLY A 50 -14.34 4.71 4.20
C GLY A 50 -14.29 3.64 3.14
N ALA A 51 -13.43 3.76 2.12
CA ALA A 51 -13.26 2.71 1.13
C ALA A 51 -12.67 1.46 1.79
N VAL A 52 -13.07 0.29 1.31
CA VAL A 52 -12.45 -0.98 1.71
C VAL A 52 -11.92 -1.62 0.43
N ARG A 53 -10.60 -1.80 0.39
CA ARG A 53 -9.96 -2.46 -0.75
C ARG A 53 -9.69 -3.92 -0.40
N GLY A 54 -9.95 -4.80 -1.37
CA GLY A 54 -9.66 -6.21 -1.25
C GLY A 54 -8.56 -6.62 -2.20
N PHE A 55 -7.72 -7.55 -1.79
CA PHE A 55 -6.68 -8.11 -2.64
C PHE A 55 -6.43 -9.56 -2.25
N ALA A 56 -5.98 -10.35 -3.22
CA ALA A 56 -5.77 -11.77 -3.02
C ALA A 56 -4.51 -12.24 -3.74
N SER A 57 -3.88 -13.25 -3.14
CA SER A 57 -2.78 -13.99 -3.76
C SER A 57 -3.06 -15.47 -3.48
N GLY A 58 -3.50 -16.18 -4.53
CA GLY A 58 -3.96 -17.54 -4.37
C GLY A 58 -5.18 -17.62 -3.46
N ARG A 59 -5.09 -18.38 -2.37
CA ARG A 59 -6.18 -18.54 -1.39
C ARG A 59 -6.19 -17.49 -0.30
N LEU A 60 -5.11 -16.68 -0.21
CA LEU A 60 -5.01 -15.64 0.81
C LEU A 60 -5.75 -14.40 0.33
N LYS A 61 -6.62 -13.87 1.17
CA LYS A 61 -7.34 -12.62 0.92
C LYS A 61 -7.14 -11.68 2.09
N ALA A 62 -7.07 -10.40 1.80
CA ALA A 62 -7.00 -9.37 2.83
C ALA A 62 -7.87 -8.19 2.43
N PHE A 63 -8.43 -7.52 3.43
CA PHE A 63 -9.28 -6.35 3.25
C PHE A 63 -8.75 -5.23 4.13
N GLU A 64 -8.60 -4.04 3.54
CA GLU A 64 -8.07 -2.87 4.22
C GLU A 64 -9.04 -1.71 4.07
N GLU A 65 -9.34 -1.07 5.19
CA GLU A 65 -10.19 0.12 5.23
C GLU A 65 -9.33 1.36 5.19
N ILE A 66 -9.68 2.30 4.31
CA ILE A 66 -9.02 3.60 4.21
C ILE A 66 -9.60 4.51 5.29
N LEU A 67 -8.74 5.04 6.14
CA LEU A 67 -9.14 5.87 7.28
C LEU A 67 -9.05 7.37 6.95
N GLU A 68 -7.83 7.87 6.76
CA GLU A 68 -7.59 9.25 6.37
C GLU A 68 -7.16 9.28 4.91
N PHE A 69 -7.58 10.31 4.19
CA PHE A 69 -7.31 10.44 2.77
C PHE A 69 -7.13 11.91 2.43
N ASP A 70 -5.88 12.33 2.25
CA ASP A 70 -5.48 13.70 1.96
C ASP A 70 -4.70 13.74 0.65
N PRO A 71 -5.39 13.78 -0.52
CA PRO A 71 -4.72 13.80 -1.82
C PRO A 71 -3.92 15.10 -2.03
N PRO A 72 -2.78 15.02 -2.68
CA PRO A 72 -2.07 13.84 -3.13
C PRO A 72 -0.94 13.44 -2.18
N LYS A 73 -1.10 13.67 -0.88
CA LYS A 73 -0.01 13.66 0.11
C LYS A 73 0.00 12.45 1.02
N ARG A 74 -1.15 12.07 1.56
CA ARG A 74 -1.16 11.11 2.67
C ARG A 74 -2.44 10.29 2.70
N MET A 75 -2.28 9.01 3.03
CA MET A 75 -3.40 8.08 3.23
C MET A 75 -3.04 7.16 4.38
N THR A 76 -3.99 6.88 5.26
CA THR A 76 -3.84 5.87 6.30
C THR A 76 -4.89 4.78 6.12
N TYR A 77 -4.57 3.59 6.60
CA TYR A 77 -5.47 2.44 6.45
C TYR A 77 -5.21 1.42 7.55
N ARG A 78 -6.13 0.47 7.69
CA ARG A 78 -5.98 -0.66 8.60
C ARG A 78 -6.50 -1.94 7.97
N VAL A 79 -5.93 -3.08 8.34
CA VAL A 79 -6.47 -4.37 7.94
C VAL A 79 -7.71 -4.65 8.79
N VAL A 80 -8.84 -4.94 8.13
CA VAL A 80 -10.10 -5.21 8.80
C VAL A 80 -10.50 -6.68 8.75
N ARG A 81 -9.95 -7.44 7.79
CA ARG A 81 -10.25 -8.86 7.64
C ARG A 81 -9.16 -9.54 6.83
N GLY A 82 -8.83 -10.77 7.18
CA GLY A 82 -7.86 -11.58 6.43
C GLY A 82 -6.42 -11.14 6.62
N GLY A 83 -5.57 -11.54 5.69
CA GLY A 83 -4.15 -11.25 5.72
C GLY A 83 -3.36 -12.13 6.67
N PRO A 84 -2.07 -11.81 6.90
CA PRO A 84 -1.24 -12.51 7.87
C PRO A 84 -1.80 -12.39 9.28
N PRO A 85 -1.36 -13.25 10.24
CA PRO A 85 -1.87 -13.22 11.61
C PRO A 85 -1.36 -11.99 12.38
N MET A 86 -1.91 -10.83 12.06
CA MET A 86 -1.60 -9.53 12.67
C MET A 86 -2.80 -8.94 13.38
N LYS A 87 -2.54 -8.12 14.39
CA LYS A 87 -3.55 -7.33 15.10
C LYS A 87 -3.03 -5.91 15.32
N ASN A 88 -3.94 -4.99 15.60
CA ASN A 88 -3.61 -3.58 15.84
C ASN A 88 -2.83 -2.97 14.67
N HIS A 89 -3.17 -3.37 13.45
CA HIS A 89 -2.50 -2.90 12.24
C HIS A 89 -2.86 -1.46 11.93
N HIS A 90 -1.86 -0.66 11.57
CA HIS A 90 -2.04 0.70 11.06
C HIS A 90 -1.01 0.96 9.98
N GLY A 91 -1.47 1.33 8.79
CA GLY A 91 -0.61 1.63 7.66
C GLY A 91 -0.71 3.10 7.27
N GLU A 92 0.36 3.60 6.65
CA GLU A 92 0.43 4.97 6.17
C GLU A 92 1.23 5.03 4.89
N VAL A 93 0.75 5.81 3.94
CA VAL A 93 1.45 6.09 2.68
C VAL A 93 1.59 7.60 2.56
N LEU A 94 2.82 8.05 2.34
CA LEU A 94 3.15 9.46 2.12
C LEU A 94 3.73 9.63 0.73
N CYS A 95 3.25 10.63 0.00
CA CYS A 95 3.79 11.01 -1.30
C CYS A 95 4.30 12.44 -1.19
N GLU A 96 5.59 12.63 -1.44
CA GLU A 96 6.26 13.93 -1.30
C GLU A 96 7.03 14.26 -2.56
N PRO A 97 6.99 15.51 -3.03
CA PRO A 97 7.87 15.93 -4.14
C PRO A 97 9.33 15.69 -3.77
N GLU A 98 10.09 15.16 -4.71
CA GLU A 98 11.53 14.93 -4.54
C GLU A 98 12.23 15.23 -5.86
N GLY A 99 12.90 16.36 -5.96
CA GLY A 99 13.42 16.84 -7.23
C GLY A 99 12.28 17.06 -8.22
N GLU A 100 12.39 16.47 -9.40
CA GLU A 100 11.34 16.51 -10.42
C GLU A 100 10.36 15.33 -10.29
N GLY A 101 10.60 14.45 -9.32
CA GLY A 101 9.79 13.26 -9.11
C GLY A 101 9.11 13.25 -7.76
N THR A 102 8.88 12.05 -7.26
CA THR A 102 8.13 11.81 -6.03
C THR A 102 8.83 10.76 -5.18
N ARG A 103 8.91 11.00 -3.87
CA ARG A 103 9.28 9.98 -2.90
C ARG A 103 8.01 9.45 -2.27
N VAL A 104 7.83 8.13 -2.34
CA VAL A 104 6.75 7.43 -1.63
C VAL A 104 7.36 6.75 -0.42
N THR A 105 6.78 7.03 0.74
CA THR A 105 7.13 6.36 2.00
C THR A 105 5.94 5.53 2.42
N TRP A 106 6.11 4.22 2.49
CA TRP A 106 5.07 3.28 2.89
C TRP A 106 5.48 2.64 4.20
N ARG A 107 4.70 2.87 5.24
CA ARG A 107 5.01 2.34 6.57
C ARG A 107 3.79 1.69 7.20
N CYS A 108 4.05 0.75 8.11
CA CYS A 108 2.99 0.20 8.94
C CYS A 108 3.55 -0.28 10.28
N ARG A 109 2.66 -0.42 11.24
CA ARG A 109 2.93 -1.05 12.52
C ARG A 109 1.85 -2.07 12.82
N PHE A 110 2.21 -3.10 13.56
CA PHE A 110 1.28 -4.17 13.90
C PHE A 110 1.82 -4.97 15.08
N ASP A 111 0.95 -5.80 15.66
CA ASP A 111 1.35 -6.84 16.60
C ASP A 111 1.12 -8.18 15.95
N SER A 112 2.00 -9.15 16.22
CA SER A 112 1.80 -10.53 15.76
C SER A 112 0.78 -11.23 16.66
N LYS A 113 -0.16 -11.97 16.05
CA LYS A 113 -1.06 -12.84 16.80
C LYS A 113 -0.33 -14.09 17.31
N ILE A 114 0.84 -14.39 16.74
CA ILE A 114 1.64 -15.55 17.14
C ILE A 114 2.85 -15.05 17.91
N PRO A 115 2.99 -15.41 19.20
CA PRO A 115 4.13 -14.95 20.00
C PRO A 115 5.47 -15.33 19.36
N GLY A 116 6.41 -14.40 19.34
CA GLY A 116 7.76 -14.60 18.83
C GLY A 116 7.93 -14.52 17.34
N LEU A 117 6.87 -14.31 16.55
CA LEU A 117 6.96 -14.27 15.07
C LEU A 117 6.87 -12.86 14.50
N GLY A 118 6.86 -11.81 15.33
CA GLY A 118 6.76 -10.44 14.84
C GLY A 118 7.88 -10.06 13.88
N TRP A 119 9.11 -10.53 14.12
CA TRP A 119 10.25 -10.22 13.27
C TRP A 119 10.14 -10.90 11.88
N VAL A 120 9.60 -12.12 11.83
CA VAL A 120 9.36 -12.80 10.54
C VAL A 120 8.34 -12.04 9.73
N MET A 121 7.25 -11.62 10.38
CA MET A 121 6.19 -10.87 9.72
C MET A 121 6.69 -9.51 9.24
N ARG A 122 7.57 -8.86 10.00
CA ARG A 122 8.18 -7.60 9.58
C ARG A 122 8.96 -7.77 8.29
N ILE A 123 9.78 -8.82 8.18
CA ILE A 123 10.54 -9.11 6.96
C ILE A 123 9.60 -9.38 5.79
N PHE A 124 8.55 -10.16 6.02
CA PHE A 124 7.56 -10.50 5.00
C PHE A 124 6.85 -9.25 4.48
N VAL A 125 6.36 -8.40 5.39
CA VAL A 125 5.63 -7.17 5.02
C VAL A 125 6.55 -6.21 4.26
N ALA A 126 7.80 -6.05 4.71
CA ALA A 126 8.76 -5.19 4.02
C ALA A 126 9.00 -5.67 2.58
N ARG A 127 9.10 -7.00 2.39
CA ARG A 127 9.26 -7.56 1.05
C ARG A 127 8.03 -7.30 0.17
N VAL A 128 6.83 -7.43 0.73
CA VAL A 128 5.59 -7.14 0.01
C VAL A 128 5.57 -5.68 -0.45
N PHE A 129 5.92 -4.75 0.43
CA PHE A 129 5.96 -3.32 0.10
C PHE A 129 6.98 -3.02 -1.00
N ARG A 130 8.19 -3.58 -0.90
CA ARG A 130 9.24 -3.37 -1.91
C ARG A 130 8.81 -3.93 -3.26
N THR A 131 8.27 -5.14 -3.28
CA THR A 131 7.78 -5.77 -4.51
C THR A 131 6.69 -4.92 -5.15
N ALA A 132 5.75 -4.41 -4.34
CA ALA A 132 4.66 -3.58 -4.85
C ALA A 132 5.19 -2.28 -5.43
N LEU A 133 6.07 -1.56 -4.73
CA LEU A 133 6.60 -0.28 -5.21
C LEU A 133 7.49 -0.47 -6.43
N ASP A 134 8.28 -1.54 -6.49
CA ASP A 134 9.07 -1.88 -7.68
C ASP A 134 8.15 -2.18 -8.87
N GLY A 135 7.06 -2.91 -8.62
CA GLY A 135 6.05 -3.19 -9.64
C GLY A 135 5.37 -1.93 -10.15
N LEU A 136 5.05 -1.01 -9.25
CA LEU A 136 4.45 0.28 -9.62
C LEU A 136 5.37 1.08 -10.54
N ALA A 137 6.66 1.14 -10.21
CA ALA A 137 7.64 1.83 -11.03
C ALA A 137 7.74 1.22 -12.42
N ALA A 138 7.83 -0.11 -12.50
CA ALA A 138 7.95 -0.81 -13.78
C ALA A 138 6.69 -0.70 -14.64
N HIS A 139 5.52 -0.72 -14.00
CA HIS A 139 4.23 -0.70 -14.68
C HIS A 139 3.85 0.68 -15.22
N ALA A 140 4.00 1.72 -14.41
CA ALA A 140 3.46 3.03 -14.72
C ALA A 140 4.51 4.13 -14.84
N PHE A 141 5.66 3.98 -14.21
CA PHE A 141 6.67 5.05 -14.11
C PHE A 141 8.08 4.53 -14.36
N PRO A 142 8.33 3.88 -15.51
CA PRO A 142 9.68 3.39 -15.79
C PRO A 142 10.67 4.56 -15.87
N ASP A 143 11.85 4.38 -15.23
CA ASP A 143 12.90 5.39 -15.29
C ASP A 143 13.53 5.31 -16.68
N PRO A 144 13.55 6.42 -17.45
CA PRO A 144 14.11 6.41 -18.82
C PRO A 144 15.62 6.12 -18.85
N ARG A 145 16.29 6.12 -17.69
CA ARG A 145 17.72 5.82 -17.59
C ARG A 145 18.01 4.33 -17.38
N THR A 146 16.99 3.51 -17.22
CA THR A 146 17.15 2.06 -17.00
C THR A 146 16.70 1.24 -18.20
#